data_ad94b987334d69cd7bfc7df8a99b056f
#
_entry.id   ad94b987334d69cd7bfc7df8a99b056f
#
_cell.length_a   1.000
_cell.length_b   1.000
_cell.length_c   1.000
_cell.angle_alpha   90.00
_cell.angle_beta   90.00
_cell.angle_gamma   90.00
#
_symmetry.space_group_name_H-M   'P 1'
#
loop_
_entity.id
_entity.type
_entity.pdbx_description
1 polymer ?
#
loop_
_entity_poly.entity_id
_entity_poly.type
_entity_poly.pdbx_seq_one_letter_code
_entity_poly.pdbx_strand_id
1 'polypeptide(L)'
;MRMDAIDKIMQISGNLEPAHIATPRQDTNSLLAHSELIKKSQSGVIDLYFLGDSITRRWGTSDSIWSTLFQHWQQTFWGWNAANFGWGGDCTQHILWRIQNGELESVQPKVIVLLAGTNNIGMGHSASEVARGIGAILEAE
;
A
#
# COMPACT_ATOMS: atom_id res chain seq x y z
N MET A 1 -31.18 15.76 -17.86
CA MET A 1 -29.99 16.50 -18.33
C MET A 1 -28.80 15.54 -18.33
N ARG A 2 -28.18 15.31 -19.47
CA ARG A 2 -26.93 14.52 -19.51
C ARG A 2 -25.79 15.43 -19.05
N MET A 3 -25.14 15.07 -17.95
CA MET A 3 -23.85 15.66 -17.57
C MET A 3 -22.84 15.32 -18.67
N ASP A 4 -22.10 16.31 -19.13
CA ASP A 4 -21.01 16.07 -20.08
C ASP A 4 -19.84 15.35 -19.39
N ALA A 5 -18.87 14.88 -20.19
CA ALA A 5 -17.72 14.15 -19.66
C ALA A 5 -16.84 15.03 -18.73
N ILE A 6 -16.84 16.35 -18.98
CA ILE A 6 -16.07 17.32 -18.19
C ILE A 6 -16.70 17.48 -16.80
N ASP A 7 -18.02 17.60 -16.72
CA ASP A 7 -18.74 17.70 -15.45
C ASP A 7 -18.56 16.45 -14.60
N LYS A 8 -18.55 15.26 -15.23
CA LYS A 8 -18.26 14.01 -14.53
C LYS A 8 -16.82 13.96 -13.99
N ILE A 9 -15.84 14.39 -14.76
CA ILE A 9 -14.45 14.47 -14.34
C ILE A 9 -14.29 15.47 -13.20
N MET A 10 -14.94 16.61 -13.27
CA MET A 10 -14.91 17.65 -12.21
C MET A 10 -15.57 17.16 -10.91
N GLN A 11 -16.67 16.41 -10.98
CA GLN A 11 -17.29 15.80 -9.81
C GLN A 11 -16.42 14.72 -9.17
N ILE A 12 -15.75 13.89 -9.97
CA ILE A 12 -14.83 12.84 -9.48
C ILE A 12 -13.65 13.49 -8.79
N SER A 13 -13.03 14.52 -9.37
CA SER A 13 -11.90 15.23 -8.75
C SER A 13 -12.28 16.00 -7.49
N GLY A 14 -13.53 16.50 -7.39
CA GLY A 14 -14.05 17.19 -6.19
C GLY A 14 -14.24 16.29 -4.96
N ASN A 15 -14.33 14.96 -5.15
CA ASN A 15 -14.50 13.95 -4.11
C ASN A 15 -13.25 13.09 -3.88
N LEU A 16 -12.13 13.43 -4.50
CA LEU A 16 -10.90 12.67 -4.39
C LEU A 16 -10.23 12.91 -3.03
N GLU A 17 -9.96 11.84 -2.31
CA GLU A 17 -9.22 11.90 -1.04
C GLU A 17 -7.82 12.48 -1.25
N PRO A 18 -7.33 13.40 -0.41
CA PRO A 18 -5.96 13.89 -0.53
C PRO A 18 -4.92 12.77 -0.40
N ALA A 19 -3.98 12.71 -1.33
CA ALA A 19 -2.97 11.66 -1.39
C ALA A 19 -2.04 11.63 -0.18
N HIS A 20 -1.94 12.72 0.58
CA HIS A 20 -1.02 12.92 1.71
C HIS A 20 -1.71 12.93 3.08
N ILE A 21 -3.01 12.66 3.13
CA ILE A 21 -3.79 12.60 4.39
C ILE A 21 -4.23 11.16 4.63
N ALA A 22 -3.79 10.58 5.75
CA ALA A 22 -4.09 9.21 6.11
C ALA A 22 -5.60 8.94 6.09
N THR A 23 -6.01 7.98 5.26
CA THR A 23 -7.42 7.63 5.05
C THR A 23 -7.57 6.12 5.00
N PRO A 24 -8.43 5.50 5.83
CA PRO A 24 -8.64 4.06 5.79
C PRO A 24 -9.42 3.61 4.55
N ARG A 25 -9.13 2.40 4.08
CA ARG A 25 -10.04 1.69 3.16
C ARG A 25 -11.28 1.27 3.93
N GLN A 26 -12.44 1.27 3.26
CA GLN A 26 -13.74 0.94 3.88
C GLN A 26 -14.23 -0.47 3.51
N ASP A 27 -13.66 -1.09 2.49
CA ASP A 27 -14.06 -2.41 2.04
C ASP A 27 -13.61 -3.52 3.02
N THR A 28 -14.46 -4.50 3.20
CA THR A 28 -14.25 -5.61 4.16
C THR A 28 -12.93 -6.33 3.93
N ASN A 29 -12.57 -6.60 2.69
CA ASN A 29 -11.32 -7.30 2.37
C ASN A 29 -10.08 -6.52 2.83
N SER A 30 -10.07 -5.20 2.65
CA SER A 30 -8.96 -4.36 3.10
C SER A 30 -8.87 -4.28 4.62
N LEU A 31 -10.00 -4.23 5.31
CA LEU A 31 -10.05 -4.25 6.79
C LEU A 31 -9.54 -5.58 7.34
N LEU A 32 -9.93 -6.70 6.75
CA LEU A 32 -9.42 -8.03 7.11
C LEU A 32 -7.91 -8.13 6.84
N ALA A 33 -7.47 -7.70 5.67
CA ALA A 33 -6.06 -7.68 5.31
C ALA A 33 -5.22 -6.86 6.29
N HIS A 34 -5.69 -5.68 6.67
CA HIS A 34 -5.02 -4.83 7.67
C HIS A 34 -4.86 -5.57 9.01
N SER A 35 -5.91 -6.22 9.49
CA SER A 35 -5.86 -7.05 10.70
C SER A 35 -4.82 -8.18 10.59
N GLU A 36 -4.77 -8.88 9.47
CA GLU A 36 -3.78 -9.95 9.25
C GLU A 36 -2.34 -9.42 9.11
N LEU A 37 -2.16 -8.26 8.48
CA LEU A 37 -0.85 -7.61 8.37
C LEU A 37 -0.33 -7.12 9.73
N ILE A 38 -1.21 -6.63 10.60
CA ILE A 38 -0.84 -6.34 12.00
C ILE A 38 -0.34 -7.60 12.71
N LYS A 39 -1.05 -8.73 12.59
CA LYS A 39 -0.60 -10.00 13.16
C LYS A 39 0.76 -10.42 12.59
N LYS A 40 0.96 -10.27 11.28
CA LYS A 40 2.24 -10.52 10.62
C LYS A 40 3.35 -9.68 11.22
N SER A 41 3.13 -8.40 11.47
CA SER A 41 4.12 -7.50 12.08
C SER A 41 4.53 -7.92 13.49
N GLN A 42 3.68 -8.66 14.18
CA GLN A 42 3.89 -9.16 15.55
C GLN A 42 4.50 -10.57 15.61
N SER A 43 4.64 -11.25 14.47
CA SER A 43 4.97 -12.69 14.42
C SER A 43 6.45 -13.03 14.43
N GLY A 44 7.34 -12.05 14.38
CA GLY A 44 8.79 -12.28 14.40
C GLY A 44 9.60 -11.07 13.98
N VAL A 45 10.90 -11.28 13.80
CA VAL A 45 11.81 -10.23 13.36
C VAL A 45 11.61 -9.93 11.88
N ILE A 46 11.46 -8.65 11.56
CA ILE A 46 11.37 -8.17 10.18
C ILE A 46 12.46 -7.12 9.99
N ASP A 47 13.47 -7.46 9.20
CA ASP A 47 14.59 -6.58 8.88
C ASP A 47 14.40 -5.87 7.53
N LEU A 48 13.71 -6.53 6.58
CA LEU A 48 13.42 -6.00 5.25
C LEU A 48 11.90 -5.95 5.05
N TYR A 49 11.36 -4.74 4.99
CA TYR A 49 9.92 -4.48 4.97
C TYR A 49 9.50 -3.95 3.59
N PHE A 50 8.70 -4.71 2.86
CA PHE A 50 8.17 -4.29 1.57
C PHE A 50 6.79 -3.67 1.75
N LEU A 51 6.65 -2.40 1.42
CA LEU A 51 5.44 -1.60 1.57
C LEU A 51 4.94 -1.17 0.19
N GLY A 52 3.67 -1.38 -0.08
CA GLY A 52 3.12 -0.99 -1.38
C GLY A 52 1.71 -1.48 -1.65
N ASP A 53 1.36 -1.48 -2.93
CA ASP A 53 0.05 -1.88 -3.45
C ASP A 53 0.04 -3.32 -3.99
N SER A 54 -0.82 -3.61 -4.99
CA SER A 54 -0.92 -4.93 -5.62
C SER A 54 0.35 -5.39 -6.30
N ILE A 55 1.17 -4.48 -6.83
CA ILE A 55 2.43 -4.82 -7.49
C ILE A 55 3.37 -5.47 -6.48
N THR A 56 3.50 -4.87 -5.31
CA THR A 56 4.27 -5.43 -4.19
C THR A 56 3.63 -6.72 -3.68
N ARG A 57 2.33 -6.72 -3.43
CA ARG A 57 1.61 -7.90 -2.90
C ARG A 57 1.78 -9.14 -3.76
N ARG A 58 1.64 -9.02 -5.07
CA ARG A 58 1.74 -10.15 -6.01
C ARG A 58 3.07 -10.90 -5.92
N TRP A 59 4.12 -10.22 -5.57
CA TRP A 59 5.44 -10.83 -5.42
C TRP A 59 5.56 -11.70 -4.17
N GLY A 60 4.89 -11.32 -3.08
CA GLY A 60 5.00 -12.00 -1.78
C GLY A 60 3.74 -12.72 -1.33
N THR A 61 2.74 -12.89 -2.19
CA THR A 61 1.51 -13.62 -1.84
C THR A 61 1.60 -15.10 -2.17
N SER A 62 1.01 -15.95 -1.32
CA SER A 62 0.87 -17.38 -1.54
C SER A 62 -0.28 -17.77 -2.48
N ASP A 63 -1.00 -16.81 -3.06
CA ASP A 63 -2.05 -17.06 -4.02
C ASP A 63 -1.50 -17.87 -5.22
N SER A 64 -2.16 -18.97 -5.59
CA SER A 64 -1.65 -19.91 -6.59
C SER A 64 -1.37 -19.27 -7.96
N ILE A 65 -2.16 -18.29 -8.35
CA ILE A 65 -1.98 -17.55 -9.62
C ILE A 65 -0.63 -16.79 -9.67
N TRP A 66 -0.04 -16.47 -8.52
CA TRP A 66 1.22 -15.75 -8.39
C TRP A 66 2.37 -16.64 -7.88
N SER A 67 2.21 -17.95 -7.91
CA SER A 67 3.15 -18.92 -7.32
C SER A 67 4.60 -18.75 -7.82
N THR A 68 4.78 -18.45 -9.09
CA THR A 68 6.13 -18.24 -9.68
C THR A 68 6.79 -16.98 -9.09
N LEU A 69 6.03 -15.90 -8.88
CA LEU A 69 6.55 -14.69 -8.24
C LEU A 69 6.87 -14.95 -6.78
N PHE A 70 6.05 -15.72 -6.09
CA PHE A 70 6.28 -16.07 -4.69
C PHE A 70 7.52 -16.96 -4.51
N GLN A 71 7.75 -17.93 -5.40
CA GLN A 71 8.98 -18.69 -5.40
C GLN A 71 10.22 -17.81 -5.60
N HIS A 72 10.15 -16.86 -6.53
CA HIS A 72 11.21 -15.88 -6.74
C HIS A 72 11.47 -15.05 -5.47
N TRP A 73 10.41 -14.56 -4.82
CA TRP A 73 10.50 -13.86 -3.54
C TRP A 73 11.24 -14.69 -2.49
N GLN A 74 10.81 -15.94 -2.28
CA GLN A 74 11.39 -16.82 -1.28
C GLN A 74 12.87 -17.11 -1.55
N GLN A 75 13.24 -17.35 -2.79
CA GLN A 75 14.63 -17.61 -3.19
C GLN A 75 15.52 -16.38 -3.07
N THR A 76 14.98 -15.19 -3.45
CA THR A 76 15.74 -13.94 -3.46
C THR A 76 16.01 -13.43 -2.05
N PHE A 77 15.03 -13.52 -1.17
CA PHE A 77 15.10 -12.91 0.17
C PHE A 77 15.24 -13.92 1.30
N TRP A 78 15.61 -15.15 0.99
CA TRP A 78 15.88 -16.14 2.00
C TRP A 78 16.98 -15.66 2.98
N GLY A 79 16.68 -15.74 4.28
CA GLY A 79 17.63 -15.30 5.33
C GLY A 79 17.69 -13.80 5.59
N TRP A 80 16.86 -12.97 4.90
CA TRP A 80 16.82 -11.53 5.08
C TRP A 80 15.76 -11.04 6.07
N ASN A 81 15.02 -11.94 6.68
CA ASN A 81 13.84 -11.59 7.49
C ASN A 81 12.91 -10.61 6.74
N ALA A 82 12.65 -10.92 5.48
CA ALA A 82 11.82 -10.09 4.60
C ALA A 82 10.33 -10.37 4.82
N ALA A 83 9.52 -9.33 4.85
CA ALA A 83 8.07 -9.44 4.91
C ALA A 83 7.39 -8.48 3.93
N ASN A 84 6.29 -8.94 3.34
CA ASN A 84 5.53 -8.21 2.34
C ASN A 84 4.26 -7.64 2.96
N PHE A 85 4.12 -6.31 2.91
CA PHE A 85 2.98 -5.53 3.38
C PHE A 85 2.28 -4.81 2.22
N GLY A 86 2.32 -5.37 1.03
CA GLY A 86 1.55 -4.89 -0.11
C GLY A 86 0.07 -5.22 0.01
N TRP A 87 -0.79 -4.32 -0.44
CA TRP A 87 -2.22 -4.55 -0.55
C TRP A 87 -2.83 -3.94 -1.81
N GLY A 88 -3.66 -4.73 -2.49
CA GLY A 88 -4.23 -4.37 -3.79
C GLY A 88 -5.15 -3.16 -3.73
N GLY A 89 -4.99 -2.26 -4.70
CA GLY A 89 -5.80 -1.05 -4.83
C GLY A 89 -5.38 0.12 -3.93
N ASP A 90 -4.40 -0.06 -3.05
CA ASP A 90 -3.98 1.01 -2.15
C ASP A 90 -3.37 2.19 -2.90
N CYS A 91 -3.85 3.37 -2.54
CA CYS A 91 -3.21 4.65 -2.82
C CYS A 91 -2.26 5.04 -1.68
N THR A 92 -1.49 6.09 -1.86
CA THR A 92 -0.55 6.59 -0.83
C THR A 92 -1.23 6.91 0.49
N GLN A 93 -2.42 7.52 0.48
CA GLN A 93 -3.20 7.83 1.69
C GLN A 93 -3.64 6.58 2.46
N HIS A 94 -3.91 5.48 1.77
CA HIS A 94 -4.27 4.21 2.38
C HIS A 94 -3.06 3.54 3.05
N ILE A 95 -1.93 3.53 2.37
CA ILE A 95 -0.66 3.02 2.90
C ILE A 95 -0.26 3.82 4.14
N LEU A 96 -0.33 5.15 4.07
CA LEU A 96 -0.04 6.03 5.20
C LEU A 96 -0.91 5.69 6.42
N TRP A 97 -2.22 5.50 6.19
CA TRP A 97 -3.12 5.11 7.27
C TRP A 97 -2.74 3.77 7.91
N ARG A 98 -2.39 2.77 7.09
CA ARG A 98 -2.05 1.42 7.58
C ARG A 98 -0.82 1.42 8.47
N ILE A 99 0.24 2.12 8.10
CA ILE A 99 1.47 2.20 8.90
C ILE A 99 1.28 3.01 10.18
N GLN A 100 0.41 4.02 10.18
CA GLN A 100 0.06 4.80 11.37
C GLN A 100 -0.91 4.07 12.31
N ASN A 101 -1.53 2.99 11.85
CA ASN A 101 -2.55 2.25 12.60
C ASN A 101 -2.15 0.78 12.84
N GLY A 102 -0.90 0.52 13.14
CA GLY A 102 -0.43 -0.73 13.73
C GLY A 102 0.51 -1.58 12.88
N GLU A 103 0.54 -1.42 11.55
CA GLU A 103 1.35 -2.31 10.71
C GLU A 103 2.87 -2.09 10.86
N LEU A 104 3.29 -0.94 11.36
CA LEU A 104 4.70 -0.61 11.61
C LEU A 104 5.05 -0.50 13.10
N GLU A 105 4.05 -0.47 13.97
CA GLU A 105 4.23 -0.21 15.41
C GLU A 105 5.11 -1.23 16.13
N SER A 106 4.98 -2.51 15.75
CA SER A 106 5.68 -3.62 16.43
C SER A 106 7.00 -4.03 15.79
N VAL A 107 7.43 -3.32 14.74
CA VAL A 107 8.62 -3.68 13.96
C VAL A 107 9.60 -2.52 13.87
N GLN A 108 10.89 -2.85 13.78
CA GLN A 108 11.97 -1.89 13.54
C GLN A 108 12.82 -2.38 12.37
N PRO A 109 12.29 -2.28 11.14
CA PRO A 109 13.01 -2.77 9.98
C PRO A 109 14.28 -1.96 9.72
N LYS A 110 15.32 -2.63 9.22
CA LYS A 110 16.56 -1.98 8.79
C LYS A 110 16.40 -1.29 7.45
N VAL A 111 15.53 -1.83 6.61
CA VAL A 111 15.24 -1.30 5.27
C VAL A 111 13.75 -1.42 5.00
N ILE A 112 13.16 -0.34 4.50
CA ILE A 112 11.80 -0.32 3.95
C ILE A 112 11.90 -0.07 2.46
N VAL A 113 11.27 -0.92 1.65
CA VAL A 113 11.15 -0.75 0.20
C VAL A 113 9.73 -0.32 -0.11
N LEU A 114 9.55 0.91 -0.56
CA LEU A 114 8.25 1.50 -0.87
C LEU A 114 8.03 1.58 -2.38
N LEU A 115 6.90 1.05 -2.85
CA LEU A 115 6.41 1.25 -4.21
C LEU A 115 4.93 1.62 -4.14
N ALA A 116 4.60 2.87 -4.46
CA ALA A 116 3.24 3.39 -4.39
C ALA A 116 3.01 4.49 -5.41
N GLY A 117 1.73 4.76 -5.71
CA GLY A 117 1.32 5.89 -6.52
C GLY A 117 0.57 5.52 -7.81
N THR A 118 0.71 4.30 -8.31
CA THR A 118 0.01 3.89 -9.55
C THR A 118 -1.50 3.98 -9.41
N ASN A 119 -2.06 3.59 -8.26
CA ASN A 119 -3.49 3.68 -8.02
C ASN A 119 -3.96 5.13 -7.86
N ASN A 120 -3.14 5.99 -7.27
CA ASN A 120 -3.40 7.43 -7.19
C ASN A 120 -3.57 8.04 -8.58
N ILE A 121 -2.65 7.75 -9.49
CA ILE A 121 -2.74 8.23 -10.88
C ILE A 121 -4.01 7.71 -11.55
N GLY A 122 -4.33 6.42 -11.36
CA GLY A 122 -5.57 5.82 -11.87
C GLY A 122 -6.84 6.47 -11.32
N MET A 123 -6.79 7.01 -10.11
CA MET A 123 -7.91 7.73 -9.47
C MET A 123 -7.99 9.20 -9.89
N GLY A 124 -6.97 9.76 -10.51
CA GLY A 124 -6.96 11.14 -11.01
C GLY A 124 -6.04 12.10 -10.25
N HIS A 125 -5.23 11.63 -9.31
CA HIS A 125 -4.20 12.48 -8.69
C HIS A 125 -3.12 12.87 -9.69
N SER A 126 -2.57 14.07 -9.53
CA SER A 126 -1.40 14.54 -10.27
C SER A 126 -0.10 13.89 -9.72
N ALA A 127 0.95 13.95 -10.50
CA ALA A 127 2.28 13.52 -10.06
C ALA A 127 2.75 14.28 -8.80
N SER A 128 2.43 15.56 -8.71
CA SER A 128 2.74 16.40 -7.55
C SER A 128 2.01 15.93 -6.29
N GLU A 129 0.73 15.58 -6.39
CA GLU A 129 -0.06 15.03 -5.28
C GLU A 129 0.48 13.68 -4.83
N VAL A 130 0.85 12.81 -5.77
CA VAL A 130 1.49 11.52 -5.46
C VAL A 130 2.81 11.73 -4.73
N ALA A 131 3.65 12.64 -5.20
CA ALA A 131 4.92 12.96 -4.55
C ALA A 131 4.72 13.44 -3.10
N ARG A 132 3.71 14.25 -2.84
CA ARG A 132 3.33 14.67 -1.47
C ARG A 132 2.87 13.47 -0.62
N GLY A 133 2.10 12.56 -1.20
CA GLY A 133 1.66 11.34 -0.53
C GLY A 133 2.82 10.43 -0.15
N ILE A 134 3.77 10.23 -1.05
CA ILE A 134 5.00 9.47 -0.77
C ILE A 134 5.82 10.18 0.32
N GLY A 135 5.97 11.50 0.24
CA GLY A 135 6.64 12.27 1.28
C GLY A 135 6.02 12.07 2.65
N ALA A 136 4.69 12.08 2.76
CA ALA A 136 3.99 11.84 4.02
C ALA A 136 4.24 10.43 4.57
N ILE A 137 4.33 9.42 3.71
CA ILE A 137 4.69 8.05 4.13
C ILE A 137 6.12 8.03 4.69
N LEU A 138 7.08 8.63 4.00
CA LEU A 138 8.48 8.67 4.42
C LEU A 138 8.66 9.42 5.75
N GLU A 139 7.87 10.44 6.02
CA GLU A 139 7.89 11.17 7.29
C GLU A 139 7.27 10.37 8.44
N ALA A 140 6.39 9.42 8.15
CA ALA A 140 5.70 8.59 9.14
C ALA A 140 6.47 7.31 9.53
N GLU A 141 7.51 6.97 8.81
CA GLU A 141 8.34 5.77 9.03
C GLU A 141 9.31 5.87 10.23
#